data_d3d5c848b4dd4d850861d4c676b8abea
#
_entry.id   d3d5c848b4dd4d850861d4c676b8abea
#
_cell.length_a   1.000
_cell.length_b   1.000
_cell.length_c   1.000
_cell.angle_alpha   90.00
_cell.angle_beta   90.00
_cell.angle_gamma   90.00
#
_symmetry.space_group_name_H-M   'P 1'
#
loop_
_entity.id
_entity.type
_entity.pdbx_description
1 polymer ?
#
loop_
_entity_poly.entity_id
_entity_poly.type
_entity_poly.pdbx_seq_one_letter_code
_entity_poly.pdbx_strand_id
1 'polypeptide(L)'
;EQVRPQAGAREHIDHADGRRAAHAAAADDEGQPRPNGGIWVHGVKVLAGDPALSCNRGFTAPVSIAREVPLAELQYLAAQDDDPFARHEAMQQLVSGHLLAAIRGELDADAMAAGREAIGTAVAAILGDVALDDLMRGELLMLPGEAWLAEQMPVADPLAVHGERQALRHWLGSRLERDFAALHLRAGAVPYTLAAAARGARKVKTQALAYLAAGIPDRAAVLAAAQYD
;
A
#
# COMPACT_ATOMS: atom_id res chain seq x y z
N GLU A 1 4.98 -21.36 -46.86
CA GLU A 1 5.81 -21.27 -45.66
C GLU A 1 5.62 -19.87 -45.09
N GLN A 2 4.64 -19.73 -44.18
CA GLN A 2 4.31 -18.43 -43.54
C GLN A 2 5.25 -18.21 -42.36
N VAL A 3 6.07 -17.19 -42.44
CA VAL A 3 6.92 -16.71 -41.37
C VAL A 3 6.01 -16.03 -40.34
N ARG A 4 5.91 -16.60 -39.15
CA ARG A 4 5.23 -15.98 -37.99
C ARG A 4 6.02 -14.77 -37.49
N PRO A 5 5.41 -13.60 -37.30
CA PRO A 5 6.10 -12.50 -36.64
C PRO A 5 6.25 -12.83 -35.13
N GLN A 6 7.48 -12.75 -34.65
CA GLN A 6 7.72 -12.79 -33.19
C GLN A 6 7.15 -11.51 -32.57
N ALA A 7 6.34 -11.69 -31.51
CA ALA A 7 5.86 -10.58 -30.70
C ALA A 7 7.07 -9.92 -30.02
N GLY A 8 7.54 -8.82 -30.58
CA GLY A 8 8.64 -8.03 -30.01
C GLY A 8 8.14 -7.22 -28.82
N ALA A 9 8.81 -7.36 -27.69
CA ALA A 9 8.67 -6.43 -26.58
C ALA A 9 9.10 -5.02 -27.09
N ARG A 10 8.22 -4.03 -26.95
CA ARG A 10 8.58 -2.63 -27.24
C ARG A 10 9.04 -1.99 -25.94
N GLU A 11 10.32 -1.68 -25.88
CA GLU A 11 10.88 -0.85 -24.80
C GLU A 11 10.56 0.63 -25.09
N HIS A 12 9.93 1.29 -24.15
CA HIS A 12 9.78 2.72 -24.16
C HIS A 12 10.68 3.33 -23.07
N ILE A 13 11.58 4.21 -23.48
CA ILE A 13 12.49 4.91 -22.57
C ILE A 13 11.91 6.29 -22.32
N ASP A 14 11.48 6.54 -21.10
CA ASP A 14 11.13 7.89 -20.67
C ASP A 14 12.39 8.60 -20.17
N HIS A 15 12.84 9.61 -20.93
CA HIS A 15 14.09 10.32 -20.67
C HIS A 15 14.05 11.28 -19.50
N ALA A 16 12.86 11.55 -18.92
CA ALA A 16 12.72 12.53 -17.83
C ALA A 16 13.21 12.03 -16.48
N ASP A 17 13.30 10.71 -16.24
CA ASP A 17 13.50 10.14 -14.91
C ASP A 17 14.43 8.90 -14.88
N GLY A 18 15.06 8.54 -15.96
CA GLY A 18 15.98 7.38 -16.05
C GLY A 18 15.30 6.02 -15.85
N ARG A 19 13.99 5.95 -15.96
CA ARG A 19 13.18 4.75 -15.73
C ARG A 19 12.89 4.06 -17.06
N ARG A 20 13.14 2.78 -17.14
CA ARG A 20 12.72 1.95 -18.27
C ARG A 20 11.34 1.37 -17.96
N ALA A 21 10.35 1.70 -18.76
CA ALA A 21 9.05 1.03 -18.77
C ALA A 21 9.05 0.00 -19.90
N ALA A 22 8.93 -1.27 -19.59
CA ALA A 22 8.72 -2.33 -20.57
C ALA A 22 7.23 -2.67 -20.62
N HIS A 23 6.63 -2.58 -21.81
CA HIS A 23 5.27 -3.08 -22.04
C HIS A 23 5.38 -4.52 -22.54
N ALA A 24 5.01 -5.48 -21.69
CA ALA A 24 4.85 -6.87 -22.07
C ALA A 24 3.36 -7.12 -22.37
N ALA A 25 3.01 -7.25 -23.63
CA ALA A 25 1.69 -7.68 -24.05
C ALA A 25 1.74 -9.18 -24.38
N ALA A 26 1.03 -9.99 -23.60
CA ALA A 26 0.82 -11.40 -23.89
C ALA A 26 -0.62 -11.62 -24.33
N ALA A 27 -0.89 -11.36 -25.62
CA ALA A 27 -2.13 -11.77 -26.29
C ALA A 27 -1.86 -12.95 -27.22
N ASP A 28 -2.92 -13.71 -27.55
CA ASP A 28 -2.89 -14.49 -28.78
C ASP A 28 -2.97 -13.54 -30.00
N ASP A 29 -2.77 -14.12 -31.19
CA ASP A 29 -2.76 -13.37 -32.46
C ASP A 29 -4.11 -12.68 -32.78
N GLU A 30 -5.17 -12.93 -32.00
CA GLU A 30 -6.52 -12.37 -32.16
C GLU A 30 -6.89 -11.35 -31.08
N GLY A 31 -5.98 -11.04 -30.14
CA GLY A 31 -6.24 -10.09 -29.05
C GLY A 31 -7.15 -10.63 -27.94
N GLN A 32 -7.42 -11.94 -27.91
CA GLN A 32 -8.25 -12.58 -26.91
C GLN A 32 -7.44 -13.02 -25.68
N PRO A 33 -8.01 -12.98 -24.46
CA PRO A 33 -7.34 -13.53 -23.30
C PRO A 33 -7.12 -15.03 -23.47
N ARG A 34 -5.90 -15.47 -23.19
CA ARG A 34 -5.57 -16.92 -23.28
C ARG A 34 -6.44 -17.75 -22.35
N PRO A 35 -6.86 -18.97 -22.74
CA PRO A 35 -7.74 -19.82 -21.95
C PRO A 35 -7.24 -20.17 -20.54
N ASN A 36 -5.96 -19.91 -20.24
CA ASN A 36 -5.32 -20.19 -18.95
C ASN A 36 -5.25 -18.95 -18.03
N GLY A 37 -6.07 -17.91 -18.24
CA GLY A 37 -6.11 -16.75 -17.37
C GLY A 37 -4.84 -15.89 -17.43
N GLY A 38 -4.18 -15.82 -18.59
CA GLY A 38 -3.03 -14.93 -18.78
C GLY A 38 -3.41 -13.47 -18.53
N ILE A 39 -2.74 -12.84 -17.57
CA ILE A 39 -2.99 -11.47 -17.14
C ILE A 39 -2.21 -10.51 -18.03
N TRP A 40 -2.88 -9.45 -18.48
CA TRP A 40 -2.24 -8.34 -19.15
C TRP A 40 -1.41 -7.53 -18.15
N VAL A 41 -0.13 -7.35 -18.44
CA VAL A 41 0.77 -6.57 -17.60
C VAL A 41 1.06 -5.24 -18.28
N HIS A 42 0.63 -4.15 -17.66
CA HIS A 42 0.92 -2.80 -18.10
C HIS A 42 1.94 -2.15 -17.16
N GLY A 43 3.14 -1.96 -17.63
CA GLY A 43 4.19 -1.21 -16.95
C GLY A 43 5.09 -2.04 -16.03
N VAL A 44 6.38 -1.99 -16.31
CA VAL A 44 7.43 -2.56 -15.45
C VAL A 44 8.30 -1.41 -14.98
N LYS A 45 8.40 -1.20 -13.66
CA LYS A 45 9.36 -0.27 -13.06
C LYS A 45 10.59 -1.03 -12.59
N VAL A 46 11.77 -0.46 -12.83
CA VAL A 46 13.04 -1.09 -12.43
C VAL A 46 13.48 -0.55 -11.05
N LEU A 47 13.66 -1.46 -10.11
CA LEU A 47 14.22 -1.20 -8.79
C LEU A 47 15.69 -1.59 -8.79
N ALA A 48 16.61 -0.65 -8.73
CA ALA A 48 18.05 -0.90 -8.51
C ALA A 48 18.62 -2.13 -9.24
N GLY A 49 18.10 -2.45 -10.44
CA GLY A 49 18.47 -3.62 -11.23
C GLY A 49 17.38 -4.67 -11.40
N ASP A 50 16.43 -4.77 -10.47
CA ASP A 50 15.28 -5.68 -10.58
C ASP A 50 14.01 -4.91 -10.99
N PRO A 51 13.22 -5.42 -11.96
CA PRO A 51 11.99 -4.78 -12.37
C PRO A 51 10.89 -4.93 -11.33
N ALA A 52 10.21 -3.85 -10.98
CA ALA A 52 8.97 -3.89 -10.22
C ALA A 52 7.78 -3.91 -11.19
N LEU A 53 6.86 -4.86 -10.98
CA LEU A 53 5.74 -5.08 -11.88
C LEU A 53 4.45 -4.50 -11.28
N SER A 54 4.01 -3.35 -11.82
CA SER A 54 2.70 -2.76 -11.50
C SER A 54 1.61 -3.40 -12.35
N CYS A 55 0.68 -4.11 -11.71
CA CYS A 55 -0.38 -4.87 -12.36
C CYS A 55 -1.75 -4.21 -12.19
N ASN A 56 -2.69 -4.52 -13.11
CA ASN A 56 -4.10 -4.11 -13.06
C ASN A 56 -4.29 -2.60 -12.81
N ARG A 57 -3.43 -1.79 -13.38
CA ARG A 57 -3.45 -0.32 -13.26
C ARG A 57 -4.81 0.23 -13.69
N GLY A 58 -5.33 1.19 -12.91
CA GLY A 58 -6.66 1.77 -13.15
C GLY A 58 -7.82 0.80 -12.94
N PHE A 59 -7.60 -0.36 -12.29
CA PHE A 59 -8.61 -1.40 -12.07
C PHE A 59 -9.29 -1.82 -13.38
N THR A 60 -8.50 -2.11 -14.40
CA THR A 60 -9.01 -2.44 -15.74
C THR A 60 -9.79 -3.75 -15.80
N ALA A 61 -9.60 -4.65 -14.80
CA ALA A 61 -10.37 -5.89 -14.70
C ALA A 61 -10.56 -6.32 -13.23
N PRO A 62 -11.71 -6.88 -12.86
CA PRO A 62 -11.96 -7.45 -11.53
C PRO A 62 -11.31 -8.86 -11.44
N VAL A 63 -9.98 -8.90 -11.35
CA VAL A 63 -9.19 -10.13 -11.31
C VAL A 63 -8.41 -10.25 -10.01
N SER A 64 -8.21 -11.49 -9.56
CA SER A 64 -7.27 -11.81 -8.49
C SER A 64 -5.95 -12.26 -9.12
N ILE A 65 -4.86 -11.62 -8.74
CA ILE A 65 -3.53 -11.92 -9.28
C ILE A 65 -2.81 -12.86 -8.33
N ALA A 66 -2.67 -14.13 -8.72
CA ALA A 66 -1.89 -15.10 -7.98
C ALA A 66 -0.40 -14.97 -8.36
N ARG A 67 0.34 -14.17 -7.60
CA ARG A 67 1.78 -13.97 -7.76
C ARG A 67 2.42 -13.80 -6.40
N GLU A 68 3.53 -14.49 -6.17
CA GLU A 68 4.41 -14.17 -5.07
C GLU A 68 5.21 -12.91 -5.41
N VAL A 69 4.99 -11.86 -4.64
CA VAL A 69 5.66 -10.58 -4.84
C VAL A 69 6.70 -10.39 -3.76
N PRO A 70 7.98 -10.17 -4.12
CA PRO A 70 9.04 -9.91 -3.14
C PRO A 70 8.71 -8.70 -2.26
N LEU A 71 9.10 -8.77 -0.97
CA LEU A 71 8.85 -7.71 0.01
C LEU A 71 9.34 -6.33 -0.45
N ALA A 72 10.54 -6.28 -1.04
CA ALA A 72 11.13 -5.04 -1.57
C ALA A 72 10.32 -4.44 -2.73
N GLU A 73 9.74 -5.30 -3.58
CA GLU A 73 8.88 -4.86 -4.68
C GLU A 73 7.55 -4.30 -4.16
N LEU A 74 6.89 -4.97 -3.21
CA LEU A 74 5.67 -4.46 -2.56
C LEU A 74 5.93 -3.12 -1.87
N GLN A 75 7.03 -3.01 -1.12
CA GLN A 75 7.43 -1.78 -0.46
C GLN A 75 7.61 -0.64 -1.47
N TYR A 76 8.27 -0.91 -2.58
CA TYR A 76 8.48 0.10 -3.62
C TYR A 76 7.18 0.53 -4.28
N LEU A 77 6.34 -0.41 -4.71
CA LEU A 77 5.06 -0.11 -5.34
C LEU A 77 4.13 0.66 -4.39
N ALA A 78 4.04 0.25 -3.12
CA ALA A 78 3.26 0.95 -2.10
C ALA A 78 3.75 2.40 -1.88
N ALA A 79 5.06 2.63 -1.96
CA ALA A 79 5.66 3.94 -1.74
C ALA A 79 5.61 4.85 -2.98
N GLN A 80 5.75 4.29 -4.20
CA GLN A 80 6.15 5.05 -5.39
C GLN A 80 5.29 4.80 -6.63
N ASP A 81 4.33 3.86 -6.62
CA ASP A 81 3.48 3.67 -7.79
C ASP A 81 2.63 4.92 -8.03
N ASP A 82 2.58 5.37 -9.28
CA ASP A 82 1.80 6.52 -9.72
C ASP A 82 0.34 6.17 -10.04
N ASP A 83 0.01 4.86 -10.13
CA ASP A 83 -1.37 4.41 -10.26
C ASP A 83 -2.00 4.23 -8.87
N PRO A 84 -3.09 4.96 -8.54
CA PRO A 84 -3.69 4.92 -7.21
C PRO A 84 -4.19 3.54 -6.80
N PHE A 85 -4.74 2.77 -7.75
CA PHE A 85 -5.24 1.43 -7.47
C PHE A 85 -4.10 0.45 -7.20
N ALA A 86 -3.10 0.41 -8.10
CA ALA A 86 -1.95 -0.48 -7.96
C ALA A 86 -1.15 -0.16 -6.67
N ARG A 87 -0.99 1.13 -6.34
CA ARG A 87 -0.35 1.59 -5.10
C ARG A 87 -1.11 1.10 -3.85
N HIS A 88 -2.44 1.25 -3.85
CA HIS A 88 -3.29 0.76 -2.76
C HIS A 88 -3.21 -0.76 -2.62
N GLU A 89 -3.30 -1.48 -3.72
CA GLU A 89 -3.22 -2.94 -3.75
C GLU A 89 -1.87 -3.44 -3.20
N ALA A 90 -0.77 -2.83 -3.64
CA ALA A 90 0.57 -3.16 -3.13
C ALA A 90 0.69 -2.89 -1.62
N MET A 91 0.13 -1.76 -1.12
CA MET A 91 0.12 -1.46 0.31
C MET A 91 -0.72 -2.46 1.11
N GLN A 92 -1.90 -2.84 0.60
CA GLN A 92 -2.74 -3.84 1.25
C GLN A 92 -2.06 -5.22 1.26
N GLN A 93 -1.44 -5.65 0.17
CA GLN A 93 -0.69 -6.92 0.12
C GLN A 93 0.50 -6.91 1.09
N LEU A 94 1.26 -5.81 1.14
CA LEU A 94 2.40 -5.65 2.05
C LEU A 94 1.97 -5.80 3.51
N VAL A 95 0.92 -5.08 3.92
CA VAL A 95 0.46 -5.07 5.32
C VAL A 95 -0.27 -6.37 5.67
N SER A 96 -1.19 -6.84 4.82
CA SER A 96 -1.95 -8.06 5.10
C SER A 96 -1.07 -9.30 5.10
N GLY A 97 -0.12 -9.41 4.17
CA GLY A 97 0.85 -10.51 4.15
C GLY A 97 1.65 -10.59 5.44
N HIS A 98 2.18 -9.46 5.90
CA HIS A 98 2.90 -9.38 7.18
C HIS A 98 2.01 -9.77 8.38
N LEU A 99 0.81 -9.18 8.48
CA LEU A 99 -0.09 -9.45 9.60
C LEU A 99 -0.55 -10.91 9.63
N LEU A 100 -0.94 -11.48 8.48
CA LEU A 100 -1.38 -12.88 8.41
C LEU A 100 -0.27 -13.85 8.78
N ALA A 101 0.97 -13.62 8.33
CA ALA A 101 2.12 -14.44 8.69
C ALA A 101 2.46 -14.30 10.18
N ALA A 102 2.38 -13.09 10.75
CA ALA A 102 2.57 -12.85 12.18
C ALA A 102 1.51 -13.58 13.03
N ILE A 103 0.22 -13.45 12.67
CA ILE A 103 -0.90 -14.10 13.37
C ILE A 103 -0.76 -15.63 13.36
N ARG A 104 -0.24 -16.20 12.26
CA ARG A 104 0.01 -17.64 12.12
C ARG A 104 1.28 -18.12 12.82
N GLY A 105 2.12 -17.20 13.35
CA GLY A 105 3.40 -17.53 13.95
C GLY A 105 4.44 -18.04 12.95
N GLU A 106 4.33 -17.62 11.69
CA GLU A 106 5.20 -18.05 10.58
C GLU A 106 6.48 -17.18 10.47
N LEU A 107 6.54 -16.06 11.19
CA LEU A 107 7.66 -15.12 11.14
C LEU A 107 8.64 -15.36 12.30
N ASP A 108 9.91 -15.52 11.99
CA ASP A 108 10.97 -15.36 12.97
C ASP A 108 11.23 -13.87 13.31
N ALA A 109 12.16 -13.59 14.24
CA ALA A 109 12.42 -12.23 14.68
C ALA A 109 12.95 -11.32 13.56
N ASP A 110 13.77 -11.85 12.66
CA ASP A 110 14.36 -11.09 11.56
C ASP A 110 13.31 -10.79 10.48
N ALA A 111 12.49 -11.77 10.10
CA ALA A 111 11.39 -11.59 9.17
C ALA A 111 10.33 -10.62 9.73
N MET A 112 10.01 -10.70 11.02
CA MET A 112 9.12 -9.76 11.71
C MET A 112 9.68 -8.32 11.64
N ALA A 113 10.97 -8.14 11.94
CA ALA A 113 11.60 -6.83 11.87
C ALA A 113 11.66 -6.29 10.43
N ALA A 114 12.05 -7.11 9.46
CA ALA A 114 12.12 -6.73 8.05
C ALA A 114 10.77 -6.32 7.49
N GLY A 115 9.70 -7.06 7.81
CA GLY A 115 8.34 -6.73 7.39
C GLY A 115 7.86 -5.40 7.97
N ARG A 116 8.09 -5.16 9.29
CA ARG A 116 7.75 -3.89 9.93
C ARG A 116 8.51 -2.72 9.33
N GLU A 117 9.82 -2.85 9.08
CA GLU A 117 10.63 -1.79 8.45
C GLU A 117 10.20 -1.50 7.01
N ALA A 118 9.84 -2.52 6.22
CA ALA A 118 9.31 -2.33 4.87
C ALA A 118 7.98 -1.54 4.90
N ILE A 119 7.05 -1.90 5.78
CA ILE A 119 5.78 -1.18 5.99
C ILE A 119 6.07 0.25 6.48
N GLY A 120 6.94 0.42 7.47
CA GLY A 120 7.31 1.74 8.01
C GLY A 120 7.90 2.67 6.96
N THR A 121 8.77 2.15 6.08
CA THR A 121 9.35 2.90 4.96
C THR A 121 8.28 3.32 3.96
N ALA A 122 7.35 2.41 3.60
CA ALA A 122 6.25 2.74 2.70
C ALA A 122 5.32 3.81 3.32
N VAL A 123 4.97 3.67 4.61
CA VAL A 123 4.15 4.66 5.33
C VAL A 123 4.85 6.01 5.41
N ALA A 124 6.15 6.05 5.71
CA ALA A 124 6.92 7.29 5.74
C ALA A 124 6.93 8.00 4.37
N ALA A 125 7.09 7.24 3.27
CA ALA A 125 7.01 7.78 1.92
C ALA A 125 5.61 8.35 1.62
N ILE A 126 4.53 7.65 2.00
CA ILE A 126 3.15 8.12 1.86
C ILE A 126 2.91 9.41 2.65
N LEU A 127 3.43 9.51 3.88
CA LEU A 127 3.31 10.69 4.72
C LEU A 127 4.03 11.91 4.12
N GLY A 128 5.21 11.69 3.54
CA GLY A 128 6.05 12.72 2.92
C GLY A 128 5.67 13.12 1.49
N ASP A 129 4.80 12.37 0.82
CA ASP A 129 4.44 12.59 -0.59
C ASP A 129 3.55 13.84 -0.73
N VAL A 130 4.10 14.95 -1.16
CA VAL A 130 3.39 16.23 -1.30
C VAL A 130 2.40 16.25 -2.48
N ALA A 131 2.55 15.36 -3.45
CA ALA A 131 1.68 15.25 -4.61
C ALA A 131 0.43 14.40 -4.33
N LEU A 132 0.46 13.59 -3.27
CA LEU A 132 -0.64 12.70 -2.92
C LEU A 132 -1.78 13.46 -2.25
N ASP A 133 -2.99 13.33 -2.78
CA ASP A 133 -4.18 13.90 -2.13
C ASP A 133 -4.52 13.18 -0.81
N ASP A 134 -5.17 13.91 0.10
CA ASP A 134 -5.43 13.40 1.45
C ASP A 134 -6.54 12.33 1.50
N LEU A 135 -7.43 12.21 0.51
CA LEU A 135 -8.37 11.08 0.45
C LEU A 135 -7.59 9.79 0.20
N MET A 136 -6.75 9.78 -0.82
CA MET A 136 -5.92 8.63 -1.17
C MET A 136 -4.90 8.32 -0.07
N ARG A 137 -4.24 9.34 0.49
CA ARG A 137 -3.34 9.18 1.64
C ARG A 137 -4.06 8.48 2.80
N GLY A 138 -5.29 8.89 3.10
CA GLY A 138 -6.09 8.28 4.16
C GLY A 138 -6.44 6.81 3.88
N GLU A 139 -6.67 6.42 2.62
CA GLU A 139 -6.88 5.00 2.24
C GLU A 139 -5.59 4.19 2.45
N LEU A 140 -4.45 4.69 1.96
CA LEU A 140 -3.17 4.01 2.07
C LEU A 140 -2.70 3.81 3.52
N LEU A 141 -3.13 4.67 4.45
CA LEU A 141 -2.81 4.57 5.88
C LEU A 141 -3.77 3.64 6.65
N MET A 142 -4.80 3.09 6.02
CA MET A 142 -5.72 2.17 6.67
C MET A 142 -5.11 0.77 6.78
N LEU A 143 -5.01 0.25 8.00
CA LEU A 143 -4.68 -1.16 8.21
C LEU A 143 -5.89 -2.04 7.87
N PRO A 144 -5.67 -3.26 7.34
CA PRO A 144 -6.73 -4.23 7.11
C PRO A 144 -7.63 -4.41 8.33
N GLY A 145 -8.93 -4.56 8.12
CA GLY A 145 -9.90 -4.77 9.19
C GLY A 145 -9.74 -6.14 9.86
N GLU A 146 -10.02 -6.24 11.16
CA GLU A 146 -9.91 -7.50 11.90
C GLU A 146 -10.83 -8.59 11.34
N ALA A 147 -12.05 -8.22 10.94
CA ALA A 147 -12.99 -9.15 10.31
C ALA A 147 -12.42 -9.70 8.99
N TRP A 148 -11.87 -8.83 8.15
CA TRP A 148 -11.25 -9.26 6.89
C TRP A 148 -10.04 -10.18 7.12
N LEU A 149 -9.18 -9.86 8.10
CA LEU A 149 -8.04 -10.72 8.46
C LEU A 149 -8.51 -12.10 8.95
N ALA A 150 -9.57 -12.14 9.76
CA ALA A 150 -10.16 -13.37 10.26
C ALA A 150 -10.72 -14.25 9.13
N GLU A 151 -11.32 -13.66 8.10
CA GLU A 151 -11.84 -14.37 6.92
C GLU A 151 -10.73 -15.03 6.07
N GLN A 152 -9.47 -14.57 6.20
CA GLN A 152 -8.32 -15.16 5.47
C GLN A 152 -7.77 -16.44 6.14
N MET A 153 -8.40 -16.93 7.21
CA MET A 153 -7.92 -18.08 7.98
C MET A 153 -9.00 -19.14 8.13
N PRO A 154 -8.67 -20.43 8.04
CA PRO A 154 -9.63 -21.52 8.28
C PRO A 154 -10.23 -21.50 9.69
N VAL A 155 -9.42 -21.12 10.68
CA VAL A 155 -9.80 -20.90 12.07
C VAL A 155 -9.15 -19.61 12.54
N ALA A 156 -9.97 -18.63 12.88
CA ALA A 156 -9.49 -17.34 13.37
C ALA A 156 -9.26 -17.38 14.88
N ASP A 157 -8.13 -16.84 15.34
CA ASP A 157 -7.91 -16.46 16.72
C ASP A 157 -8.12 -14.93 16.86
N PRO A 158 -9.24 -14.49 17.43
CA PRO A 158 -9.53 -13.06 17.55
C PRO A 158 -8.51 -12.29 18.39
N LEU A 159 -7.90 -12.94 19.40
CA LEU A 159 -6.90 -12.31 20.26
C LEU A 159 -5.58 -12.10 19.50
N ALA A 160 -5.15 -13.08 18.73
CA ALA A 160 -3.96 -12.96 17.88
C ALA A 160 -4.18 -11.90 16.78
N VAL A 161 -5.34 -11.90 16.11
CA VAL A 161 -5.70 -10.89 15.09
C VAL A 161 -5.65 -9.49 15.68
N HIS A 162 -6.31 -9.28 16.81
CA HIS A 162 -6.30 -7.98 17.50
C HIS A 162 -4.89 -7.60 17.94
N GLY A 163 -4.19 -8.52 18.61
CA GLY A 163 -2.87 -8.29 19.18
C GLY A 163 -1.84 -7.87 18.13
N GLU A 164 -1.69 -8.62 17.04
CA GLU A 164 -0.72 -8.32 15.99
C GLU A 164 -1.04 -7.02 15.24
N ARG A 165 -2.33 -6.78 14.97
CA ARG A 165 -2.77 -5.55 14.34
C ARG A 165 -2.49 -4.33 15.22
N GLN A 166 -2.73 -4.41 16.53
CA GLN A 166 -2.43 -3.33 17.47
C GLN A 166 -0.92 -3.15 17.68
N ALA A 167 -0.15 -4.24 17.71
CA ALA A 167 1.30 -4.19 17.81
C ALA A 167 1.93 -3.46 16.60
N LEU A 168 1.47 -3.74 15.38
CA LEU A 168 1.91 -3.02 14.18
C LEU A 168 1.51 -1.54 14.24
N ARG A 169 0.26 -1.23 14.64
CA ARG A 169 -0.21 0.16 14.79
C ARG A 169 0.61 0.92 15.82
N HIS A 170 0.87 0.32 16.98
CA HIS A 170 1.70 0.89 18.03
C HIS A 170 3.12 1.18 17.52
N TRP A 171 3.73 0.20 16.85
CA TRP A 171 5.08 0.33 16.31
C TRP A 171 5.16 1.48 15.29
N LEU A 172 4.21 1.56 14.35
CA LEU A 172 4.14 2.65 13.36
C LEU A 172 3.91 4.00 14.03
N GLY A 173 2.99 4.07 15.00
CA GLY A 173 2.67 5.29 15.73
C GLY A 173 3.85 5.84 16.51
N SER A 174 4.65 4.96 17.13
CA SER A 174 5.86 5.33 17.85
C SER A 174 7.01 5.71 16.89
N ARG A 175 7.20 4.92 15.84
CA ARG A 175 8.28 5.08 14.87
C ARG A 175 8.16 6.37 14.04
N LEU A 176 6.92 6.74 13.68
CA LEU A 176 6.60 7.87 12.80
C LEU A 176 5.80 8.96 13.55
N GLU A 177 6.02 9.09 14.86
CA GLU A 177 5.30 10.04 15.73
C GLU A 177 5.30 11.47 15.15
N ARG A 178 6.48 11.95 14.73
CA ARG A 178 6.64 13.32 14.23
C ARG A 178 5.84 13.56 12.95
N ASP A 179 5.85 12.60 12.05
CA ASP A 179 5.17 12.70 10.76
C ASP A 179 3.65 12.64 10.93
N PHE A 180 3.15 11.72 11.78
CA PHE A 180 1.73 11.67 12.13
C PHE A 180 1.27 12.91 12.88
N ALA A 181 2.07 13.47 13.79
CA ALA A 181 1.73 14.71 14.48
C ALA A 181 1.69 15.91 13.52
N ALA A 182 2.62 16.00 12.57
CA ALA A 182 2.62 17.03 11.54
C ALA A 182 1.41 16.91 10.62
N LEU A 183 1.06 15.68 10.20
CA LEU A 183 -0.13 15.43 9.40
C LEU A 183 -1.41 15.81 10.13
N HIS A 184 -1.55 15.44 11.40
CA HIS A 184 -2.71 15.78 12.24
C HIS A 184 -2.88 17.30 12.37
N LEU A 185 -1.79 18.02 12.65
CA LEU A 185 -1.79 19.49 12.79
C LEU A 185 -2.17 20.18 11.46
N ARG A 186 -1.51 19.78 10.35
CA ARG A 186 -1.81 20.31 9.02
C ARG A 186 -3.26 20.09 8.61
N ALA A 187 -3.75 18.88 8.79
CA ALA A 187 -5.11 18.51 8.45
C ALA A 187 -6.16 19.22 9.35
N GLY A 188 -5.81 19.49 10.62
CA GLY A 188 -6.65 20.22 11.55
C GLY A 188 -6.84 21.70 11.19
N ALA A 189 -5.92 22.30 10.43
CA ALA A 189 -6.01 23.68 9.97
C ALA A 189 -6.98 23.87 8.78
N VAL A 190 -7.47 22.80 8.16
CA VAL A 190 -8.37 22.88 7.01
C VAL A 190 -9.81 23.17 7.48
N PRO A 191 -10.46 24.24 6.99
CA PRO A 191 -11.83 24.59 7.37
C PRO A 191 -12.82 23.48 7.02
N TYR A 192 -13.87 23.33 7.83
CA TYR A 192 -14.91 22.35 7.55
C TYR A 192 -15.73 22.75 6.33
N THR A 193 -15.69 21.89 5.29
CA THR A 193 -16.57 21.95 4.12
C THR A 193 -16.89 20.53 3.63
N LEU A 194 -17.82 20.39 2.69
CA LEU A 194 -18.12 19.13 2.03
C LEU A 194 -17.21 18.83 0.82
N ALA A 195 -16.33 19.76 0.47
CA ALA A 195 -15.38 19.58 -0.62
C ALA A 195 -14.48 18.36 -0.39
N ALA A 196 -14.03 17.72 -1.48
CA ALA A 196 -13.19 16.52 -1.43
C ALA A 196 -11.92 16.73 -0.60
N ALA A 197 -11.23 17.86 -0.77
CA ALA A 197 -10.04 18.20 -0.02
C ALA A 197 -10.28 18.27 1.50
N ALA A 198 -11.40 18.91 1.93
CA ALA A 198 -11.74 18.98 3.36
C ALA A 198 -12.17 17.62 3.94
N ARG A 199 -12.80 16.76 3.14
CA ARG A 199 -13.10 15.38 3.53
C ARG A 199 -11.81 14.57 3.70
N GLY A 200 -10.88 14.71 2.75
CA GLY A 200 -9.56 14.10 2.83
C GLY A 200 -8.80 14.54 4.07
N ALA A 201 -8.76 15.84 4.35
CA ALA A 201 -8.12 16.37 5.55
C ALA A 201 -8.70 15.75 6.83
N ARG A 202 -10.02 15.63 6.96
CA ARG A 202 -10.65 14.96 8.13
C ARG A 202 -10.28 13.49 8.22
N LYS A 203 -10.22 12.78 7.08
CA LYS A 203 -9.82 11.38 7.03
C LYS A 203 -8.40 11.18 7.54
N VAL A 204 -7.43 11.92 7.00
CA VAL A 204 -6.02 11.79 7.44
C VAL A 204 -5.82 12.28 8.87
N LYS A 205 -6.56 13.31 9.33
CA LYS A 205 -6.54 13.75 10.73
C LYS A 205 -6.94 12.61 11.67
N THR A 206 -8.02 11.90 11.36
CA THR A 206 -8.50 10.75 12.14
C THR A 206 -7.49 9.60 12.10
N GLN A 207 -6.94 9.26 10.93
CA GLN A 207 -5.94 8.20 10.82
C GLN A 207 -4.67 8.55 11.60
N ALA A 208 -4.17 9.76 11.47
CA ALA A 208 -2.99 10.21 12.21
C ALA A 208 -3.21 10.12 13.73
N LEU A 209 -4.37 10.58 14.23
CA LEU A 209 -4.71 10.48 15.65
C LEU A 209 -4.79 9.02 16.13
N ALA A 210 -5.31 8.11 15.31
CA ALA A 210 -5.39 6.68 15.67
C ALA A 210 -4.00 6.04 15.82
N TYR A 211 -3.03 6.40 14.97
CA TYR A 211 -1.64 5.96 15.11
C TYR A 211 -0.96 6.59 16.33
N LEU A 212 -1.15 7.90 16.56
CA LEU A 212 -0.62 8.59 17.73
C LEU A 212 -1.19 8.02 19.03
N ALA A 213 -2.49 7.71 19.06
CA ALA A 213 -3.12 7.10 20.24
C ALA A 213 -2.55 5.71 20.58
N ALA A 214 -2.18 4.95 19.56
CA ALA A 214 -1.53 3.67 19.77
C ALA A 214 -0.06 3.80 20.20
N GLY A 215 0.69 4.74 19.60
CA GLY A 215 2.14 4.91 19.83
C GLY A 215 2.49 5.74 21.05
N ILE A 216 1.73 6.82 21.31
CA ILE A 216 2.01 7.83 22.34
C ILE A 216 0.69 8.29 23.01
N PRO A 217 0.01 7.41 23.76
CA PRO A 217 -1.36 7.62 24.24
C PRO A 217 -1.56 8.92 25.04
N ASP A 218 -0.63 9.29 25.92
CA ASP A 218 -0.74 10.48 26.75
C ASP A 218 -0.80 11.77 25.91
N ARG A 219 0.07 11.87 24.91
CA ARG A 219 0.08 13.03 24.01
C ARG A 219 -1.15 13.03 23.10
N ALA A 220 -1.55 11.86 22.62
CA ALA A 220 -2.72 11.71 21.77
C ALA A 220 -4.03 12.05 22.51
N ALA A 221 -4.13 11.78 23.80
CA ALA A 221 -5.27 12.16 24.63
C ALA A 221 -5.48 13.69 24.65
N VAL A 222 -4.41 14.48 24.73
CA VAL A 222 -4.47 15.95 24.65
C VAL A 222 -4.96 16.40 23.27
N LEU A 223 -4.47 15.78 22.20
CA LEU A 223 -4.89 16.11 20.83
C LEU A 223 -6.36 15.71 20.58
N ALA A 224 -6.80 14.59 21.16
CA ALA A 224 -8.18 14.14 21.05
C ALA A 224 -9.13 15.09 21.81
N ALA A 225 -8.80 15.48 23.04
CA ALA A 225 -9.60 16.42 23.83
C ALA A 225 -9.80 17.76 23.09
N ALA A 226 -8.73 18.30 22.49
CA ALA A 226 -8.78 19.55 21.73
C ALA A 226 -9.65 19.50 20.46
N GLN A 227 -10.22 18.36 20.10
CA GLN A 227 -11.18 18.25 18.97
C GLN A 227 -12.65 18.46 19.41
N TYR A 228 -12.91 18.46 20.72
CA TYR A 228 -14.26 18.64 21.28
C TYR A 228 -14.53 20.08 21.73
N ASP A 229 -13.48 20.88 21.85
CA ASP A 229 -13.55 22.31 22.18
C ASP A 229 -13.69 23.17 20.90
#